data_abaaa613f121573bdea52a59ae1cac1a
#
_entry.id   abaaa613f121573bdea52a59ae1cac1a
#
_cell.length_a   1.000
_cell.length_b   1.000
_cell.length_c   1.000
_cell.angle_alpha   90.00
_cell.angle_beta   90.00
_cell.angle_gamma   90.00
#
_symmetry.space_group_name_H-M   'P 1'
#
loop_
_entity.id
_entity.type
_entity.pdbx_description
1 polymer ?
#
loop_
_entity_poly.entity_id
_entity_poly.type
_entity_poly.pdbx_seq_one_letter_code
_entity_poly.pdbx_strand_id
1 'polypeptide(L)'
;MEEGRRGDREAKSAAGWTALSTTKTTLEEKRRLQANGSVGGDAGTSGFRRIVRLFFACMVAGGIQYGWALQLSLLSPYSQTLGISHSYVSLTWICGPIAGFVVQPIVGYYSDRCTMKMGRRRPFILVGCLIICISVMIIGFSADIGRHLGDTKEHCSTYTGPRWSAAMVYIVGFWFLDFANNTVQGPARAMMADLSAGHHGPNVGQSIFSLWMAIGSVLGYLSGANGKWHE
;
A
#
# COMPACT_ATOMS: atom_id res chain seq x y z
N MET A 1 -63.23 36.55 -31.29
CA MET A 1 -62.17 36.23 -32.31
C MET A 1 -60.77 36.24 -31.76
N GLU A 2 -60.50 36.74 -30.55
CA GLU A 2 -59.15 36.81 -29.96
C GLU A 2 -58.71 35.53 -29.24
N GLU A 3 -59.64 34.78 -28.67
CA GLU A 3 -59.33 33.58 -27.89
C GLU A 3 -58.81 32.42 -28.78
N GLY A 4 -59.30 32.28 -30.02
CA GLY A 4 -58.79 31.26 -30.96
C GLY A 4 -57.36 31.49 -31.41
N ARG A 5 -56.91 32.73 -31.49
CA ARG A 5 -55.55 33.09 -31.88
C ARG A 5 -54.53 32.85 -30.78
N ARG A 6 -54.99 32.85 -29.51
CA ARG A 6 -54.13 32.60 -28.35
C ARG A 6 -53.84 31.11 -28.19
N GLY A 7 -54.84 30.24 -28.38
CA GLY A 7 -54.67 28.80 -28.34
C GLY A 7 -53.75 28.27 -29.44
N ASP A 8 -53.84 28.82 -30.67
CA ASP A 8 -52.96 28.44 -31.79
C ASP A 8 -51.49 28.84 -31.59
N ARG A 9 -51.23 29.95 -30.89
CA ARG A 9 -49.87 30.38 -30.56
C ARG A 9 -49.23 29.52 -29.44
N GLU A 10 -50.02 29.13 -28.47
CA GLU A 10 -49.56 28.24 -27.40
C GLU A 10 -49.28 26.82 -27.89
N ALA A 11 -50.16 26.29 -28.78
CA ALA A 11 -49.96 25.00 -29.40
C ALA A 11 -48.72 24.96 -30.32
N LYS A 12 -48.45 26.02 -31.08
CA LYS A 12 -47.25 26.13 -31.92
C LYS A 12 -45.97 26.31 -31.08
N SER A 13 -46.05 27.01 -29.97
CA SER A 13 -44.94 27.14 -29.02
C SER A 13 -44.63 25.80 -28.37
N ALA A 14 -45.60 25.07 -27.86
CA ALA A 14 -45.42 23.75 -27.25
C ALA A 14 -44.86 22.72 -28.26
N ALA A 15 -45.32 22.71 -29.49
CA ALA A 15 -44.80 21.83 -30.56
C ALA A 15 -43.34 22.18 -30.92
N GLY A 16 -42.96 23.47 -30.87
CA GLY A 16 -41.60 23.93 -31.08
C GLY A 16 -40.65 23.48 -29.96
N TRP A 17 -41.10 23.54 -28.71
CA TRP A 17 -40.30 23.09 -27.55
C TRP A 17 -40.10 21.57 -27.53
N THR A 18 -41.12 20.78 -27.87
CA THR A 18 -41.00 19.31 -27.98
C THR A 18 -40.07 18.91 -29.12
N ALA A 19 -40.15 19.56 -30.29
CA ALA A 19 -39.24 19.28 -31.40
C ALA A 19 -37.77 19.63 -31.05
N LEU A 20 -37.52 20.75 -30.33
CA LEU A 20 -36.20 21.18 -29.92
C LEU A 20 -35.60 20.22 -28.84
N SER A 21 -36.44 19.73 -27.93
CA SER A 21 -36.01 18.78 -26.90
C SER A 21 -35.64 17.44 -27.49
N THR A 22 -36.44 16.94 -28.46
CA THR A 22 -36.17 15.68 -29.17
C THR A 22 -34.89 15.77 -30.00
N THR A 23 -34.65 16.92 -30.65
CA THR A 23 -33.42 17.14 -31.45
C THR A 23 -32.17 17.23 -30.56
N LYS A 24 -32.28 17.84 -29.39
CA LYS A 24 -31.17 17.87 -28.43
C LYS A 24 -30.83 16.47 -27.90
N THR A 25 -31.83 15.69 -27.50
CA THR A 25 -31.63 14.30 -27.04
C THR A 25 -31.02 13.41 -28.13
N THR A 26 -31.46 13.51 -29.36
CA THR A 26 -30.83 12.75 -30.47
C THR A 26 -29.42 13.20 -30.80
N LEU A 27 -29.10 14.47 -30.67
CA LEU A 27 -27.75 14.97 -30.88
C LEU A 27 -26.81 14.56 -29.75
N GLU A 28 -27.26 14.54 -28.48
CA GLU A 28 -26.50 14.02 -27.37
C GLU A 28 -26.28 12.51 -27.46
N GLU A 29 -27.28 11.77 -27.87
CA GLU A 29 -27.19 10.33 -28.12
C GLU A 29 -26.19 10.01 -29.24
N LYS A 30 -26.26 10.74 -30.37
CA LYS A 30 -25.26 10.64 -31.45
C LYS A 30 -23.86 11.01 -31.00
N ARG A 31 -23.70 12.04 -30.18
CA ARG A 31 -22.39 12.38 -29.59
C ARG A 31 -21.87 11.29 -28.64
N ARG A 32 -22.76 10.66 -27.85
CA ARG A 32 -22.40 9.52 -26.99
C ARG A 32 -22.01 8.29 -27.81
N LEU A 33 -22.75 7.99 -28.89
CA LEU A 33 -22.43 6.89 -29.78
C LEU A 33 -21.15 7.13 -30.59
N GLN A 34 -20.88 8.36 -31.03
CA GLN A 34 -19.61 8.74 -31.66
C GLN A 34 -18.43 8.71 -30.67
N ALA A 35 -18.60 9.17 -29.42
CA ALA A 35 -17.61 9.05 -28.39
C ALA A 35 -17.29 7.57 -28.04
N ASN A 36 -18.30 6.70 -28.01
CA ASN A 36 -18.12 5.26 -27.83
C ASN A 36 -17.51 4.57 -29.07
N GLY A 37 -17.85 4.99 -30.28
CA GLY A 37 -17.37 4.37 -31.53
C GLY A 37 -15.91 4.72 -31.86
N SER A 38 -15.39 5.88 -31.41
CA SER A 38 -13.99 6.27 -31.58
C SER A 38 -13.03 5.61 -30.56
N VAL A 39 -13.57 4.92 -29.57
CA VAL A 39 -12.82 4.23 -28.51
C VAL A 39 -12.43 2.79 -28.88
N GLY A 40 -12.94 2.25 -30.00
CA GLY A 40 -12.85 0.81 -30.30
C GLY A 40 -11.53 0.29 -30.87
N GLY A 41 -10.63 1.13 -31.39
CA GLY A 41 -9.38 0.67 -32.04
C GLY A 41 -8.13 0.80 -31.18
N ASP A 42 -7.99 1.90 -30.40
CA ASP A 42 -6.81 2.19 -29.59
C ASP A 42 -7.00 1.85 -28.08
N ALA A 43 -8.23 1.57 -27.69
CA ALA A 43 -8.58 1.34 -26.28
C ALA A 43 -8.00 0.03 -25.73
N GLY A 44 -7.87 -1.00 -26.55
CA GLY A 44 -7.37 -2.31 -26.12
C GLY A 44 -5.89 -2.27 -25.73
N THR A 45 -5.04 -1.70 -26.56
CA THR A 45 -3.59 -1.59 -26.29
C THR A 45 -3.27 -0.57 -25.20
N SER A 46 -4.03 0.52 -25.12
CA SER A 46 -3.85 1.51 -24.06
C SER A 46 -4.36 0.99 -22.70
N GLY A 47 -5.45 0.24 -22.70
CA GLY A 47 -6.00 -0.42 -21.51
C GLY A 47 -5.05 -1.48 -20.94
N PHE A 48 -4.54 -2.35 -21.80
CA PHE A 48 -3.57 -3.38 -21.41
C PHE A 48 -2.28 -2.77 -20.79
N ARG A 49 -1.69 -1.78 -21.42
CA ARG A 49 -0.50 -1.08 -20.89
C ARG A 49 -0.75 -0.44 -19.52
N ARG A 50 -1.96 0.05 -19.27
CA ARG A 50 -2.34 0.62 -17.97
C ARG A 50 -2.46 -0.45 -16.90
N ILE A 51 -3.12 -1.58 -17.21
CA ILE A 51 -3.21 -2.73 -16.28
C ILE A 51 -1.82 -3.24 -15.94
N VAL A 52 -0.95 -3.41 -16.94
CA VAL A 52 0.45 -3.84 -16.72
C VAL A 52 1.18 -2.85 -15.83
N ARG A 53 1.04 -1.54 -16.08
CA ARG A 53 1.64 -0.50 -15.22
C ARG A 53 1.10 -0.56 -13.79
N LEU A 54 -0.21 -0.73 -13.63
CA LEU A 54 -0.86 -0.89 -12.33
C LEU A 54 -0.36 -2.15 -11.62
N PHE A 55 -0.25 -3.26 -12.34
CA PHE A 55 0.27 -4.52 -11.82
C PHE A 55 1.70 -4.36 -11.25
N PHE A 56 2.61 -3.76 -12.01
CA PHE A 56 3.97 -3.51 -11.52
C PHE A 56 4.03 -2.45 -10.42
N ALA A 57 3.17 -1.43 -10.45
CA ALA A 57 3.10 -0.46 -9.37
C ALA A 57 2.64 -1.08 -8.05
N CYS A 58 1.74 -2.08 -8.10
CA CYS A 58 1.25 -2.81 -6.93
C CYS A 58 2.26 -3.83 -6.40
N MET A 59 3.35 -4.16 -7.11
CA MET A 59 4.40 -5.08 -6.66
C MET A 59 5.05 -4.63 -5.33
N VAL A 60 5.04 -3.34 -5.05
CA VAL A 60 5.47 -2.78 -3.74
C VAL A 60 4.70 -3.42 -2.58
N ALA A 61 3.41 -3.73 -2.76
CA ALA A 61 2.60 -4.41 -1.75
C ALA A 61 3.13 -5.81 -1.42
N GLY A 62 3.62 -6.54 -2.43
CA GLY A 62 4.25 -7.85 -2.25
C GLY A 62 5.53 -7.74 -1.41
N GLY A 63 6.37 -6.74 -1.69
CA GLY A 63 7.60 -6.49 -0.92
C GLY A 63 7.32 -6.16 0.56
N ILE A 64 6.36 -5.27 0.82
CA ILE A 64 5.94 -4.93 2.18
C ILE A 64 5.43 -6.18 2.92
N GLN A 65 4.56 -6.95 2.28
CA GLN A 65 3.95 -8.11 2.89
C GLN A 65 4.94 -9.26 3.09
N TYR A 66 5.92 -9.41 2.17
CA TYR A 66 7.03 -10.32 2.33
C TYR A 66 7.84 -9.99 3.60
N GLY A 67 8.21 -8.71 3.77
CA GLY A 67 8.92 -8.24 4.96
C GLY A 67 8.14 -8.52 6.26
N TRP A 68 6.83 -8.26 6.26
CA TRP A 68 5.96 -8.55 7.39
C TRP A 68 5.89 -10.04 7.71
N ALA A 69 5.66 -10.90 6.72
CA ALA A 69 5.57 -12.34 6.92
C ALA A 69 6.89 -12.93 7.42
N LEU A 70 8.02 -12.48 6.85
CA LEU A 70 9.35 -12.86 7.32
C LEU A 70 9.59 -12.42 8.76
N GLN A 71 9.27 -11.17 9.09
CA GLN A 71 9.38 -10.61 10.43
C GLN A 71 8.57 -11.42 11.45
N LEU A 72 7.33 -11.76 11.13
CA LEU A 72 6.44 -12.55 12.00
C LEU A 72 6.96 -13.99 12.19
N SER A 73 7.50 -14.61 11.14
CA SER A 73 8.02 -15.98 11.22
C SER A 73 9.31 -16.08 12.02
N LEU A 74 10.16 -15.05 11.99
CA LEU A 74 11.46 -15.05 12.67
C LEU A 74 11.41 -14.42 14.07
N LEU A 75 10.38 -13.63 14.39
CA LEU A 75 10.28 -12.91 15.67
C LEU A 75 10.38 -13.86 16.87
N SER A 76 9.57 -14.91 16.89
CA SER A 76 9.52 -15.85 18.03
C SER A 76 10.81 -16.66 18.19
N PRO A 77 11.36 -17.32 17.16
CA PRO A 77 12.59 -18.08 17.32
C PRO A 77 13.77 -17.18 17.67
N TYR A 78 13.90 -16.02 17.04
CA TYR A 78 15.02 -15.13 17.32
C TYR A 78 14.98 -14.52 18.73
N SER A 79 13.80 -14.13 19.21
CA SER A 79 13.64 -13.63 20.58
C SER A 79 13.99 -14.70 21.64
N GLN A 80 13.68 -15.97 21.35
CA GLN A 80 14.06 -17.09 22.22
C GLN A 80 15.59 -17.29 22.28
N THR A 81 16.29 -17.16 21.15
CA THR A 81 17.76 -17.25 21.11
C THR A 81 18.46 -16.12 21.89
N LEU A 82 17.78 -14.97 22.03
CA LEU A 82 18.27 -13.87 22.87
C LEU A 82 17.91 -14.03 24.36
N GLY A 83 17.19 -15.09 24.73
CA GLY A 83 16.76 -15.34 26.11
C GLY A 83 15.68 -14.38 26.62
N ILE A 84 14.92 -13.76 25.71
CA ILE A 84 13.84 -12.82 26.04
C ILE A 84 12.61 -13.63 26.52
N SER A 85 12.05 -13.28 27.70
CA SER A 85 10.84 -13.92 28.17
C SER A 85 9.62 -13.58 27.28
N HIS A 86 8.65 -14.50 27.22
CA HIS A 86 7.43 -14.33 26.41
C HIS A 86 6.67 -13.02 26.69
N SER A 87 6.74 -12.50 27.92
CA SER A 87 6.08 -11.25 28.30
C SER A 87 6.65 -10.04 27.54
N TYR A 88 7.95 -9.97 27.34
CA TYR A 88 8.58 -8.89 26.58
C TYR A 88 8.38 -9.03 25.07
N VAL A 89 8.28 -10.26 24.56
CA VAL A 89 7.92 -10.52 23.16
C VAL A 89 6.51 -9.99 22.88
N SER A 90 5.57 -10.17 23.81
CA SER A 90 4.21 -9.62 23.68
C SER A 90 4.18 -8.10 23.57
N LEU A 91 5.04 -7.39 24.29
CA LEU A 91 5.21 -5.94 24.17
C LEU A 91 5.66 -5.50 22.77
N THR A 92 6.49 -6.32 22.12
CA THR A 92 6.93 -6.04 20.75
C THR A 92 5.75 -6.09 19.75
N TRP A 93 4.77 -6.98 19.97
CA TRP A 93 3.59 -7.10 19.13
C TRP A 93 2.63 -5.90 19.18
N ILE A 94 2.61 -5.16 20.29
CA ILE A 94 1.78 -3.96 20.44
C ILE A 94 2.23 -2.84 19.50
N CYS A 95 3.50 -2.86 19.07
CA CYS A 95 4.04 -1.85 18.16
C CYS A 95 3.27 -1.76 16.84
N GLY A 96 2.90 -2.89 16.23
CA GLY A 96 2.20 -2.93 14.94
C GLY A 96 0.91 -2.11 14.93
N PRO A 97 -0.07 -2.38 15.81
CA PRO A 97 -1.29 -1.58 15.92
C PRO A 97 -1.02 -0.10 16.22
N ILE A 98 -0.08 0.22 17.11
CA ILE A 98 0.27 1.62 17.44
C ILE A 98 0.85 2.32 16.21
N ALA A 99 1.78 1.67 15.51
CA ALA A 99 2.38 2.19 14.29
C ALA A 99 1.30 2.43 13.20
N GLY A 100 0.40 1.48 13.02
CA GLY A 100 -0.72 1.63 12.08
C GLY A 100 -1.65 2.79 12.43
N PHE A 101 -2.00 2.93 13.69
CA PHE A 101 -2.91 3.98 14.16
C PHE A 101 -2.29 5.37 14.10
N VAL A 102 -1.00 5.52 14.41
CA VAL A 102 -0.32 6.82 14.50
C VAL A 102 0.34 7.19 13.17
N VAL A 103 1.15 6.28 12.60
CA VAL A 103 2.01 6.60 11.45
C VAL A 103 1.21 6.75 10.17
N GLN A 104 0.24 5.85 9.91
CA GLN A 104 -0.50 5.89 8.65
C GLN A 104 -1.29 7.19 8.44
N PRO A 105 -2.06 7.73 9.43
CA PRO A 105 -2.76 9.01 9.27
C PRO A 105 -1.80 10.18 9.11
N ILE A 106 -0.71 10.21 9.88
CA ILE A 106 0.30 11.29 9.82
C ILE A 106 0.96 11.32 8.45
N VAL A 107 1.49 10.18 8.02
CA VAL A 107 2.16 10.06 6.71
C VAL A 107 1.17 10.28 5.57
N GLY A 108 -0.07 9.81 5.69
CA GLY A 108 -1.14 10.07 4.73
C GLY A 108 -1.36 11.57 4.55
N TYR A 109 -1.57 12.29 5.64
CA TYR A 109 -1.77 13.74 5.63
C TYR A 109 -0.62 14.50 4.99
N TYR A 110 0.63 14.20 5.38
CA TYR A 110 1.80 14.87 4.80
C TYR A 110 2.04 14.48 3.34
N SER A 111 1.81 13.22 2.97
CA SER A 111 2.01 12.76 1.60
C SER A 111 1.01 13.39 0.62
N ASP A 112 -0.22 13.66 1.06
CA ASP A 112 -1.24 14.29 0.23
C ASP A 112 -0.95 15.79 -0.04
N ARG A 113 -0.24 16.45 0.86
CA ARG A 113 0.15 17.87 0.76
C ARG A 113 1.53 18.10 0.14
N CYS A 114 2.29 17.05 -0.08
CA CYS A 114 3.63 17.16 -0.63
C CYS A 114 3.60 17.62 -2.11
N THR A 115 4.37 18.64 -2.43
CA THR A 115 4.47 19.24 -3.78
C THR A 115 5.82 18.96 -4.46
N MET A 116 6.55 17.94 -4.02
CA MET A 116 7.88 17.62 -4.56
C MET A 116 7.83 17.23 -6.05
N LYS A 117 8.89 17.54 -6.80
CA LYS A 117 9.01 17.22 -8.24
C LYS A 117 8.92 15.73 -8.56
N MET A 118 9.25 14.83 -7.62
CA MET A 118 9.12 13.37 -7.75
C MET A 118 7.67 12.87 -7.65
N GLY A 119 6.72 13.73 -7.30
CA GLY A 119 5.33 13.38 -7.03
C GLY A 119 5.00 13.36 -5.54
N ARG A 120 3.70 13.36 -5.21
CA ARG A 120 3.23 13.53 -3.83
C ARG A 120 3.60 12.36 -2.91
N ARG A 121 3.49 11.11 -3.40
CA ARG A 121 3.58 9.90 -2.56
C ARG A 121 4.91 9.17 -2.67
N ARG A 122 5.62 9.31 -3.80
CA ARG A 122 6.88 8.59 -4.07
C ARG A 122 8.00 8.86 -3.06
N PRO A 123 8.24 10.10 -2.60
CA PRO A 123 9.31 10.36 -1.65
C PRO A 123 9.10 9.66 -0.31
N PHE A 124 7.85 9.55 0.17
CA PHE A 124 7.53 8.85 1.42
C PHE A 124 7.78 7.34 1.30
N ILE A 125 7.42 6.74 0.16
CA ILE A 125 7.72 5.33 -0.12
C ILE A 125 9.23 5.11 -0.14
N LEU A 126 9.99 5.98 -0.81
CA LEU A 126 11.45 5.86 -0.92
C LEU A 126 12.12 5.99 0.45
N VAL A 127 11.78 7.01 1.24
CA VAL A 127 12.31 7.21 2.59
C VAL A 127 11.94 6.03 3.49
N GLY A 128 10.69 5.57 3.43
CA GLY A 128 10.27 4.39 4.20
C GLY A 128 11.06 3.14 3.81
N CYS A 129 11.30 2.88 2.53
CA CYS A 129 12.13 1.76 2.07
C CYS A 129 13.57 1.87 2.57
N LEU A 130 14.18 3.06 2.58
CA LEU A 130 15.52 3.26 3.14
C LEU A 130 15.56 2.96 4.64
N ILE A 131 14.56 3.41 5.40
CA ILE A 131 14.46 3.12 6.84
C ILE A 131 14.25 1.61 7.06
N ILE A 132 13.46 0.92 6.23
CA ILE A 132 13.32 -0.55 6.28
C ILE A 132 14.69 -1.22 6.13
N CYS A 133 15.47 -0.85 5.12
CA CYS A 133 16.80 -1.42 4.90
C CYS A 133 17.72 -1.22 6.12
N ILE A 134 17.75 -0.01 6.68
CA ILE A 134 18.55 0.29 7.88
C ILE A 134 18.07 -0.54 9.08
N SER A 135 16.76 -0.63 9.30
CA SER A 135 16.17 -1.38 10.41
C SER A 135 16.49 -2.87 10.33
N VAL A 136 16.40 -3.45 9.13
CA VAL A 136 16.76 -4.86 8.88
C VAL A 136 18.23 -5.11 9.20
N MET A 137 19.12 -4.19 8.82
CA MET A 137 20.55 -4.30 9.17
C MET A 137 20.76 -4.23 10.70
N ILE A 138 20.10 -3.30 11.39
CA ILE A 138 20.18 -3.19 12.85
C ILE A 138 19.69 -4.47 13.54
N ILE A 139 18.57 -5.03 13.07
CA ILE A 139 18.00 -6.27 13.60
C ILE A 139 18.97 -7.44 13.36
N GLY A 140 19.49 -7.57 12.13
CA GLY A 140 20.42 -8.65 11.78
C GLY A 140 21.71 -8.64 12.59
N PHE A 141 22.24 -7.45 12.86
CA PHE A 141 23.46 -7.28 13.67
C PHE A 141 23.19 -7.01 15.16
N SER A 142 21.96 -7.17 15.64
CA SER A 142 21.62 -6.85 17.04
C SER A 142 22.43 -7.65 18.06
N ALA A 143 22.75 -8.92 17.78
CA ALA A 143 23.60 -9.74 18.65
C ALA A 143 25.04 -9.24 18.67
N ASP A 144 25.59 -8.78 17.55
CA ASP A 144 26.95 -8.23 17.48
C ASP A 144 27.03 -6.86 18.16
N ILE A 145 26.04 -6.01 17.92
CA ILE A 145 25.91 -4.71 18.59
C ILE A 145 25.76 -4.90 20.09
N GLY A 146 24.96 -5.87 20.55
CA GLY A 146 24.79 -6.21 21.97
C GLY A 146 26.12 -6.63 22.62
N ARG A 147 26.94 -7.42 21.93
CA ARG A 147 28.29 -7.78 22.37
C ARG A 147 29.22 -6.56 22.57
N HIS A 148 29.12 -5.60 21.66
CA HIS A 148 29.88 -4.34 21.81
C HIS A 148 29.35 -3.45 22.94
N LEU A 149 28.07 -3.57 23.29
CA LEU A 149 27.45 -2.83 24.39
C LEU A 149 27.63 -3.49 25.77
N GLY A 150 28.39 -4.57 25.86
CA GLY A 150 28.78 -5.18 27.14
C GLY A 150 28.09 -6.51 27.47
N ASP A 151 27.36 -7.10 26.51
CA ASP A 151 26.86 -8.47 26.67
C ASP A 151 27.99 -9.51 26.60
N THR A 152 27.76 -10.70 27.19
CA THR A 152 28.73 -11.79 27.26
C THR A 152 29.20 -12.23 25.86
N LYS A 153 30.50 -12.57 25.74
CA LYS A 153 31.15 -13.03 24.50
C LYS A 153 30.88 -14.50 24.17
N GLU A 154 30.06 -15.20 24.98
CA GLU A 154 29.73 -16.59 24.74
C GLU A 154 28.79 -16.76 23.55
N HIS A 155 28.92 -17.86 22.82
CA HIS A 155 28.08 -18.18 21.64
C HIS A 155 26.61 -18.29 22.06
N CYS A 156 25.66 -17.88 21.18
CA CYS A 156 24.23 -17.93 21.48
C CYS A 156 23.70 -19.33 21.80
N SER A 157 24.37 -20.38 21.33
CA SER A 157 24.02 -21.77 21.60
C SER A 157 24.45 -22.28 22.96
N THR A 158 25.41 -21.62 23.64
CA THR A 158 26.00 -22.07 24.91
C THR A 158 25.51 -21.26 26.10
N TYR A 159 25.08 -20.02 25.90
CA TYR A 159 24.64 -19.13 26.96
C TYR A 159 23.11 -19.13 27.11
N THR A 160 22.64 -19.47 28.30
CA THR A 160 21.21 -19.54 28.66
C THR A 160 20.68 -18.31 29.41
N GLY A 161 21.52 -17.30 29.65
CA GLY A 161 21.14 -16.06 30.35
C GLY A 161 20.53 -15.00 29.41
N PRO A 162 19.78 -14.03 29.95
CA PRO A 162 19.20 -12.95 29.14
C PRO A 162 20.26 -11.97 28.67
N ARG A 163 20.30 -11.68 27.36
CA ARG A 163 21.18 -10.68 26.73
C ARG A 163 20.42 -9.35 26.59
N TRP A 164 20.42 -8.58 27.65
CA TRP A 164 19.60 -7.37 27.73
C TRP A 164 19.97 -6.31 26.69
N SER A 165 21.26 -6.11 26.40
CA SER A 165 21.70 -5.11 25.43
C SER A 165 21.29 -5.50 24.00
N ALA A 166 21.52 -6.75 23.61
CA ALA A 166 21.10 -7.28 22.31
C ALA A 166 19.56 -7.27 22.17
N ALA A 167 18.85 -7.64 23.24
CA ALA A 167 17.39 -7.63 23.28
C ALA A 167 16.82 -6.22 23.06
N MET A 168 17.39 -5.22 23.72
CA MET A 168 16.97 -3.82 23.57
C MET A 168 17.22 -3.30 22.14
N VAL A 169 18.39 -3.56 21.57
CA VAL A 169 18.70 -3.19 20.17
C VAL A 169 17.74 -3.86 19.21
N TYR A 170 17.43 -5.14 19.43
CA TYR A 170 16.46 -5.88 18.62
C TYR A 170 15.06 -5.26 18.70
N ILE A 171 14.53 -5.00 19.89
CA ILE A 171 13.19 -4.42 20.10
C ILE A 171 13.11 -3.04 19.44
N VAL A 172 14.10 -2.18 19.63
CA VAL A 172 14.15 -0.85 19.02
C VAL A 172 14.21 -0.96 17.49
N GLY A 173 15.06 -1.82 16.95
CA GLY A 173 15.13 -2.08 15.50
C GLY A 173 13.81 -2.59 14.93
N PHE A 174 13.11 -3.45 15.66
CA PHE A 174 11.80 -3.97 15.30
C PHE A 174 10.73 -2.85 15.24
N TRP A 175 10.73 -1.95 16.20
CA TRP A 175 9.83 -0.80 16.22
C TRP A 175 10.08 0.14 15.05
N PHE A 176 11.35 0.43 14.74
CA PHE A 176 11.70 1.23 13.55
C PHE A 176 11.23 0.55 12.26
N LEU A 177 11.36 -0.78 12.17
CA LEU A 177 10.89 -1.54 11.02
C LEU A 177 9.37 -1.45 10.86
N ASP A 178 8.61 -1.58 11.94
CA ASP A 178 7.15 -1.45 11.91
C ASP A 178 6.70 -0.03 11.51
N PHE A 179 7.33 1.00 12.06
CA PHE A 179 7.06 2.38 11.67
C PHE A 179 7.36 2.63 10.20
N ALA A 180 8.48 2.12 9.70
CA ALA A 180 8.86 2.25 8.30
C ALA A 180 7.91 1.49 7.36
N ASN A 181 7.50 0.26 7.71
CA ASN A 181 6.52 -0.52 6.95
C ASN A 181 5.18 0.24 6.85
N ASN A 182 4.69 0.81 7.94
CA ASN A 182 3.46 1.60 7.94
C ASN A 182 3.62 2.90 7.15
N THR A 183 4.81 3.52 7.16
CA THR A 183 5.15 4.70 6.35
C THR A 183 5.08 4.41 4.85
N VAL A 184 5.48 3.22 4.41
CA VAL A 184 5.40 2.80 2.99
C VAL A 184 3.98 2.37 2.61
N GLN A 185 3.30 1.61 3.48
CA GLN A 185 2.01 0.99 3.18
C GLN A 185 0.90 2.01 2.90
N GLY A 186 0.80 3.08 3.69
CA GLY A 186 -0.20 4.13 3.51
C GLY A 186 -0.13 4.80 2.12
N PRO A 187 1.00 5.45 1.78
CA PRO A 187 1.18 6.06 0.46
C PRO A 187 1.11 5.07 -0.71
N ALA A 188 1.54 3.81 -0.53
CA ALA A 188 1.44 2.78 -1.57
C ALA A 188 -0.01 2.44 -1.91
N ARG A 189 -0.87 2.25 -0.90
CA ARG A 189 -2.33 2.03 -1.10
C ARG A 189 -2.99 3.23 -1.77
N ALA A 190 -2.63 4.42 -1.34
CA ALA A 190 -3.18 5.65 -1.89
C ALA A 190 -2.70 5.89 -3.34
N MET A 191 -1.45 5.57 -3.66
CA MET A 191 -0.92 5.62 -5.03
C MET A 191 -1.66 4.63 -5.95
N MET A 192 -1.94 3.42 -5.47
CA MET A 192 -2.75 2.44 -6.19
C MET A 192 -4.16 2.98 -6.47
N ALA A 193 -4.81 3.59 -5.48
CA ALA A 193 -6.13 4.19 -5.64
C ALA A 193 -6.12 5.30 -6.71
N ASP A 194 -5.12 6.17 -6.70
CA ASP A 194 -4.95 7.23 -7.70
C ASP A 194 -4.76 6.66 -9.12
N LEU A 195 -3.99 5.57 -9.26
CA LEU A 195 -3.74 4.92 -10.55
C LEU A 195 -4.97 4.17 -11.09
N SER A 196 -5.82 3.65 -10.21
CA SER A 196 -7.02 2.87 -10.58
C SER A 196 -8.26 3.74 -10.81
N ALA A 197 -8.32 4.96 -10.26
CA ALA A 197 -9.49 5.83 -10.26
C ALA A 197 -10.02 6.22 -11.65
N GLY A 198 -9.21 6.12 -12.71
CA GLY A 198 -9.56 6.68 -14.01
C GLY A 198 -10.32 5.77 -14.97
N HIS A 199 -10.16 4.43 -14.95
CA HIS A 199 -10.66 3.56 -16.05
C HIS A 199 -11.06 2.14 -15.67
N HIS A 200 -10.55 1.56 -14.58
CA HIS A 200 -10.83 0.17 -14.21
C HIS A 200 -11.63 0.02 -12.91
N GLY A 201 -11.94 1.15 -12.28
CA GLY A 201 -12.58 1.19 -10.97
C GLY A 201 -11.63 0.78 -9.82
N PRO A 202 -11.93 1.23 -8.60
CA PRO A 202 -11.11 0.97 -7.43
C PRO A 202 -10.98 -0.53 -7.09
N ASN A 203 -11.97 -1.33 -7.48
CA ASN A 203 -12.00 -2.77 -7.20
C ASN A 203 -10.88 -3.54 -7.90
N VAL A 204 -10.58 -3.23 -9.17
CA VAL A 204 -9.50 -3.89 -9.91
C VAL A 204 -8.13 -3.57 -9.30
N GLY A 205 -7.91 -2.30 -8.96
CA GLY A 205 -6.67 -1.90 -8.27
C GLY A 205 -6.48 -2.62 -6.94
N GLN A 206 -7.54 -2.68 -6.13
CA GLN A 206 -7.52 -3.36 -4.84
C GLN A 206 -7.29 -4.87 -4.99
N SER A 207 -7.88 -5.52 -6.00
CA SER A 207 -7.68 -6.95 -6.25
C SER A 207 -6.23 -7.27 -6.62
N ILE A 208 -5.61 -6.47 -7.51
CA ILE A 208 -4.20 -6.63 -7.89
C ILE A 208 -3.27 -6.38 -6.68
N PHE A 209 -3.59 -5.37 -5.87
CA PHE A 209 -2.82 -5.05 -4.65
C PHE A 209 -2.89 -6.21 -3.65
N SER A 210 -4.09 -6.77 -3.41
CA SER A 210 -4.30 -7.91 -2.52
C SER A 210 -3.63 -9.19 -3.04
N LEU A 211 -3.62 -9.40 -4.36
CA LEU A 211 -2.91 -10.51 -4.97
C LEU A 211 -1.41 -10.45 -4.66
N TRP A 212 -0.78 -9.28 -4.84
CA TRP A 212 0.63 -9.09 -4.49
C TRP A 212 0.90 -9.27 -3.01
N MET A 213 -0.01 -8.80 -2.13
CA MET A 213 0.10 -9.04 -0.69
C MET A 213 0.08 -10.54 -0.37
N ALA A 214 -0.83 -11.31 -0.98
CA ALA A 214 -0.90 -12.76 -0.78
C ALA A 214 0.38 -13.47 -1.26
N ILE A 215 0.89 -13.13 -2.44
CA ILE A 215 2.15 -13.67 -2.97
C ILE A 215 3.31 -13.34 -2.01
N GLY A 216 3.41 -12.09 -1.55
CA GLY A 216 4.43 -11.65 -0.61
C GLY A 216 4.38 -12.43 0.71
N SER A 217 3.17 -12.63 1.28
CA SER A 217 2.98 -13.41 2.51
C SER A 217 3.47 -14.84 2.36
N VAL A 218 3.05 -15.52 1.29
CA VAL A 218 3.44 -16.92 1.04
C VAL A 218 4.96 -17.03 0.93
N LEU A 219 5.59 -16.18 0.13
CA LEU A 219 7.04 -16.17 -0.03
C LEU A 219 7.77 -15.86 1.28
N GLY A 220 7.27 -14.91 2.07
CA GLY A 220 7.85 -14.55 3.35
C GLY A 220 7.81 -15.69 4.36
N TYR A 221 6.67 -16.36 4.51
CA TYR A 221 6.55 -17.52 5.41
C TYR A 221 7.37 -18.73 4.93
N LEU A 222 7.40 -18.99 3.62
CA LEU A 222 8.24 -20.06 3.05
C LEU A 222 9.73 -19.78 3.30
N SER A 223 10.17 -18.53 3.14
CA SER A 223 11.54 -18.14 3.44
C SER A 223 11.88 -18.31 4.93
N GLY A 224 10.95 -17.93 5.82
CA GLY A 224 11.12 -18.11 7.27
C GLY A 224 11.09 -19.58 7.71
N ALA A 225 10.27 -20.42 7.05
CA ALA A 225 10.14 -21.84 7.36
C ALA A 225 11.35 -22.68 6.94
N ASN A 226 12.17 -22.22 6.00
CA ASN A 226 13.33 -22.97 5.51
C ASN A 226 14.44 -23.21 6.57
N GLY A 227 14.32 -22.65 7.77
CA GLY A 227 15.02 -23.07 8.99
C GLY A 227 16.55 -23.08 9.02
N LYS A 228 17.21 -22.85 7.87
CA LYS A 228 18.67 -22.91 7.72
C LYS A 228 19.39 -21.59 8.04
N TRP A 229 18.72 -20.70 8.73
CA TRP A 229 19.30 -19.40 9.15
C TRP A 229 20.30 -19.52 10.32
N HIS A 230 20.57 -20.74 10.80
CA HIS A 230 21.41 -21.03 11.95
C HIS A 230 22.74 -21.75 11.59
N GLU A 231 22.93 -22.08 10.32
CA GLU A 231 24.19 -22.61 9.80
C GLU A 231 25.01 -21.49 9.15
#